data_8ce90c2df334bb53e73ad0c41884eba4
#
_entry.id   8ce90c2df334bb53e73ad0c41884eba4
#
_cell.length_a   1.000
_cell.length_b   1.000
_cell.length_c   1.000
_cell.angle_alpha   90.00
_cell.angle_beta   90.00
_cell.angle_gamma   90.00
#
_symmetry.space_group_name_H-M   'P 1'
#
loop_
_entity.id
_entity.type
_entity.pdbx_description
1 polymer ?
#
loop_
_entity_poly.entity_id
_entity_poly.type
_entity_poly.pdbx_seq_one_letter_code
_entity_poly.pdbx_strand_id
1 'polypeptide(L)'
;FCLSRGLGDVYKRQAKQYGFWITKNYRESYGMFAVNGILFNHESERRGETFVTRKITLAAARIAQGFQDKLYLGNLDARRDWGYAKDYVECMWLILQHDTPEDFVIATGEMHTVREFATLAFKEVGIELRWKGEGVEEKGIDVQTGKTLVEIDPKYFRPAEVEQLLGNCLLYTSPSP
;
A
#
# COMPACT_ATOMS: atom_id res chain seq x y z
N PHE A 1 17.49 19.09 7.44
CA PHE A 1 16.23 18.48 6.98
C PHE A 1 16.38 17.05 6.41
N CYS A 2 17.57 16.61 6.08
CA CYS A 2 17.82 15.27 5.54
C CYS A 2 17.89 14.16 6.63
N LEU A 3 18.15 14.53 7.88
CA LEU A 3 18.16 13.63 9.05
C LEU A 3 16.76 13.22 9.53
N SER A 4 15.70 13.88 9.07
CA SER A 4 14.32 13.63 9.53
C SER A 4 13.61 12.46 8.84
N ARG A 5 14.11 11.92 7.71
CA ARG A 5 13.42 10.85 6.98
C ARG A 5 13.39 9.53 7.78
N GLY A 6 14.48 9.16 8.43
CA GLY A 6 14.52 7.96 9.29
C GLY A 6 13.77 8.15 10.61
N LEU A 7 13.90 9.33 11.23
CA LEU A 7 13.22 9.67 12.48
C LEU A 7 11.70 9.81 12.27
N GLY A 8 11.25 10.38 11.15
CA GLY A 8 9.82 10.52 10.85
C GLY A 8 9.05 9.20 10.82
N ASP A 9 9.66 8.13 10.32
CA ASP A 9 9.05 6.80 10.34
C ASP A 9 9.01 6.20 11.76
N VAL A 10 10.01 6.43 12.59
CA VAL A 10 10.03 6.00 13.99
C VAL A 10 8.93 6.69 14.78
N TYR A 11 8.81 8.02 14.69
CA TYR A 11 7.75 8.77 15.38
C TYR A 11 6.34 8.36 14.93
N LYS A 12 6.13 8.13 13.65
CA LYS A 12 4.84 7.64 13.14
C LYS A 12 4.47 6.29 13.73
N ARG A 13 5.43 5.36 13.81
CA ARG A 13 5.21 4.04 14.41
C ARG A 13 4.89 4.15 15.89
N GLN A 14 5.63 4.97 16.64
CA GLN A 14 5.38 5.21 18.06
C GLN A 14 4.01 5.85 18.30
N ALA A 15 3.63 6.85 17.50
CA ALA A 15 2.32 7.48 17.58
C ALA A 15 1.18 6.49 17.30
N LYS A 16 1.34 5.59 16.34
CA LYS A 16 0.37 4.53 16.04
C LYS A 16 0.25 3.52 17.19
N GLN A 17 1.38 3.12 17.77
CA GLN A 17 1.40 2.26 18.96
C GLN A 17 0.69 2.91 20.14
N TYR A 18 1.01 4.17 20.43
CA TYR A 18 0.34 4.90 21.49
C TYR A 18 -1.17 5.01 21.24
N GLY A 19 -1.58 5.37 20.01
CA GLY A 19 -2.98 5.45 19.62
C GLY A 19 -3.74 4.13 19.85
N PHE A 20 -3.14 3.01 19.50
CA PHE A 20 -3.71 1.68 19.72
C PHE A 20 -3.95 1.41 21.22
N TRP A 21 -2.93 1.58 22.04
CA TRP A 21 -3.01 1.28 23.46
C TRP A 21 -3.90 2.24 24.24
N ILE A 22 -3.92 3.53 23.88
CA ILE A 22 -4.80 4.49 24.56
C ILE A 22 -6.27 4.19 24.24
N THR A 23 -6.60 3.81 23.00
CA THR A 23 -7.96 3.38 22.61
C THR A 23 -8.40 2.18 23.44
N LYS A 24 -7.53 1.16 23.56
CA LYS A 24 -7.80 -0.01 24.40
C LYS A 24 -7.98 0.36 25.87
N ASN A 25 -7.14 1.23 26.42
CA ASN A 25 -7.23 1.68 27.80
C ASN A 25 -8.56 2.39 28.07
N TYR A 26 -9.00 3.28 27.20
CA TYR A 26 -10.27 3.98 27.36
C TYR A 26 -11.48 3.02 27.26
N ARG A 27 -11.42 2.04 26.38
CA ARG A 27 -12.44 0.98 26.31
C ARG A 27 -12.55 0.21 27.63
N GLU A 28 -11.42 -0.26 28.16
CA GLU A 28 -11.39 -1.12 29.37
C GLU A 28 -11.64 -0.34 30.67
N SER A 29 -11.12 0.89 30.78
CA SER A 29 -11.20 1.67 32.02
C SER A 29 -12.49 2.48 32.16
N TYR A 30 -13.07 2.93 31.05
CA TYR A 30 -14.23 3.82 31.07
C TYR A 30 -15.48 3.23 30.40
N GLY A 31 -15.43 1.99 29.93
CA GLY A 31 -16.55 1.35 29.25
C GLY A 31 -16.95 2.05 27.95
N MET A 32 -16.02 2.79 27.31
CA MET A 32 -16.31 3.47 26.07
C MET A 32 -16.41 2.49 24.90
N PHE A 33 -17.32 2.75 23.97
CA PHE A 33 -17.32 2.05 22.68
C PHE A 33 -16.16 2.61 21.84
N ALA A 34 -14.97 2.10 22.07
CA ALA A 34 -13.73 2.51 21.41
C ALA A 34 -13.05 1.29 20.78
N VAL A 35 -12.83 1.33 19.47
CA VAL A 35 -12.33 0.21 18.67
C VAL A 35 -11.11 0.63 17.88
N ASN A 36 -10.20 -0.31 17.63
CA ASN A 36 -9.09 -0.12 16.71
C ASN A 36 -9.38 -0.84 15.40
N GLY A 37 -9.29 -0.10 14.29
CA GLY A 37 -9.23 -0.68 12.96
C GLY A 37 -7.78 -0.81 12.50
N ILE A 38 -7.28 -2.02 12.31
CA ILE A 38 -5.96 -2.29 11.75
C ILE A 38 -6.12 -2.43 10.24
N LEU A 39 -5.98 -1.31 9.53
CA LEU A 39 -6.24 -1.22 8.11
C LEU A 39 -4.96 -1.48 7.31
N PHE A 40 -5.04 -2.43 6.38
CA PHE A 40 -4.01 -2.64 5.39
C PHE A 40 -4.07 -1.56 4.30
N ASN A 41 -3.25 -1.68 3.26
CA ASN A 41 -3.19 -0.63 2.25
C ASN A 41 -4.51 -0.53 1.49
N HIS A 42 -5.12 0.63 1.48
CA HIS A 42 -6.37 0.89 0.79
C HIS A 42 -6.19 2.03 -0.21
N GLU A 43 -6.63 1.78 -1.42
CA GLU A 43 -6.33 2.58 -2.59
C GLU A 43 -7.59 3.07 -3.28
N SER A 44 -7.49 4.19 -3.96
CA SER A 44 -8.56 4.75 -4.78
C SER A 44 -7.98 5.72 -5.81
N GLU A 45 -8.83 6.19 -6.71
CA GLU A 45 -8.53 7.27 -7.64
C GLU A 45 -8.15 8.60 -6.96
N ARG A 46 -8.48 8.75 -5.66
CA ARG A 46 -8.15 9.92 -4.84
C ARG A 46 -6.89 9.74 -3.98
N ARG A 47 -6.18 8.62 -4.15
CA ARG A 47 -4.94 8.38 -3.41
C ARG A 47 -3.92 9.48 -3.69
N GLY A 48 -3.17 9.90 -2.66
CA GLY A 48 -2.13 10.92 -2.83
C GLY A 48 -1.05 10.47 -3.83
N GLU A 49 -0.58 11.38 -4.67
CA GLU A 49 0.34 11.11 -5.80
C GLU A 49 1.71 10.56 -5.38
N THR A 50 2.10 10.73 -4.12
CA THR A 50 3.35 10.20 -3.56
C THR A 50 3.29 8.72 -3.22
N PHE A 51 2.08 8.13 -3.16
CA PHE A 51 1.91 6.69 -2.91
C PHE A 51 2.14 5.89 -4.19
N VAL A 52 2.73 4.70 -4.03
CA VAL A 52 3.23 3.90 -5.15
C VAL A 52 2.15 3.59 -6.19
N THR A 53 0.96 3.21 -5.79
CA THR A 53 -0.15 2.89 -6.69
C THR A 53 -0.56 4.10 -7.53
N ARG A 54 -0.81 5.24 -6.89
CA ARG A 54 -1.18 6.47 -7.59
C ARG A 54 -0.04 7.01 -8.46
N LYS A 55 1.19 6.92 -7.97
CA LYS A 55 2.38 7.28 -8.75
C LYS A 55 2.48 6.47 -10.03
N ILE A 56 2.23 5.17 -9.98
CA ILE A 56 2.28 4.27 -11.15
C ILE A 56 1.16 4.62 -12.14
N THR A 57 -0.09 4.73 -11.67
CA THR A 57 -1.23 4.99 -12.57
C THR A 57 -1.13 6.35 -13.27
N LEU A 58 -0.69 7.40 -12.54
CA LEU A 58 -0.44 8.71 -13.14
C LEU A 58 0.70 8.68 -14.15
N ALA A 59 1.81 7.99 -13.83
CA ALA A 59 2.94 7.89 -14.75
C ALA A 59 2.56 7.11 -16.01
N ALA A 60 1.84 5.99 -15.90
CA ALA A 60 1.35 5.22 -17.03
C ALA A 60 0.48 6.09 -17.96
N ALA A 61 -0.47 6.85 -17.40
CA ALA A 61 -1.31 7.75 -18.18
C ALA A 61 -0.51 8.88 -18.84
N ARG A 62 0.45 9.51 -18.13
CA ARG A 62 1.30 10.57 -18.67
C ARG A 62 2.25 10.07 -19.75
N ILE A 63 2.81 8.86 -19.59
CA ILE A 63 3.69 8.24 -20.58
C ILE A 63 2.92 7.91 -21.85
N ALA A 64 1.71 7.34 -21.72
CA ALA A 64 0.86 7.05 -22.88
C ALA A 64 0.46 8.30 -23.66
N GLN A 65 0.35 9.45 -23.00
CA GLN A 65 0.03 10.75 -23.61
C GLN A 65 1.27 11.53 -24.05
N GLY A 66 2.48 11.03 -23.81
CA GLY A 66 3.74 11.70 -24.18
C GLY A 66 4.15 12.85 -23.25
N PHE A 67 3.56 12.97 -22.07
CA PHE A 67 3.92 14.01 -21.09
C PHE A 67 5.03 13.59 -20.13
N GLN A 68 5.42 12.34 -20.14
CA GLN A 68 6.47 11.80 -19.29
C GLN A 68 7.21 10.69 -20.03
N ASP A 69 8.53 10.63 -19.88
CA ASP A 69 9.37 9.63 -20.57
C ASP A 69 9.52 8.32 -19.76
N LYS A 70 9.68 8.44 -18.45
CA LYS A 70 10.00 7.30 -17.57
C LYS A 70 9.34 7.40 -16.21
N LEU A 71 9.08 6.22 -15.63
CA LEU A 71 8.67 6.03 -14.25
C LEU A 71 9.85 5.47 -13.44
N TYR A 72 10.15 6.08 -12.30
CA TYR A 72 11.17 5.61 -11.36
C TYR A 72 10.52 5.01 -10.13
N LEU A 73 10.84 3.74 -9.84
CA LEU A 73 10.32 2.98 -8.70
C LEU A 73 11.46 2.53 -7.77
N GLY A 74 11.11 1.99 -6.61
CA GLY A 74 12.00 1.31 -5.70
C GLY A 74 11.94 -0.21 -5.89
N ASN A 75 11.78 -0.95 -4.77
CA ASN A 75 11.69 -2.40 -4.79
C ASN A 75 10.41 -2.88 -5.50
N LEU A 76 10.59 -3.55 -6.65
CA LEU A 76 9.50 -4.10 -7.44
C LEU A 76 8.92 -5.40 -6.86
N ASP A 77 9.68 -6.12 -6.04
CA ASP A 77 9.27 -7.38 -5.43
C ASP A 77 8.51 -7.20 -4.12
N ALA A 78 8.44 -5.97 -3.61
CA ALA A 78 7.69 -5.67 -2.41
C ALA A 78 6.22 -6.07 -2.61
N ARG A 79 5.71 -6.91 -1.69
CA ARG A 79 4.34 -7.43 -1.73
C ARG A 79 3.46 -6.68 -0.76
N ARG A 80 2.27 -6.32 -1.23
CA ARG A 80 1.29 -5.59 -0.42
C ARG A 80 -0.11 -6.15 -0.63
N ASP A 81 -0.87 -6.15 0.43
CA ASP A 81 -2.31 -6.34 0.41
C ASP A 81 -2.94 -4.97 0.10
N TRP A 82 -3.50 -4.82 -1.09
CA TRP A 82 -4.17 -3.59 -1.54
C TRP A 82 -5.66 -3.84 -1.71
N GLY A 83 -6.46 -3.12 -0.95
CA GLY A 83 -7.91 -3.15 -1.08
C GLY A 83 -8.47 -1.83 -1.61
N TYR A 84 -9.77 -1.81 -1.87
CA TYR A 84 -10.47 -0.62 -2.34
C TYR A 84 -10.94 0.24 -1.17
N ALA A 85 -10.65 1.52 -1.21
CA ALA A 85 -10.88 2.42 -0.07
C ALA A 85 -12.36 2.53 0.36
N LYS A 86 -13.31 2.35 -0.56
CA LYS A 86 -14.74 2.36 -0.22
C LYS A 86 -15.12 1.19 0.68
N ASP A 87 -14.58 0.00 0.42
CA ASP A 87 -14.84 -1.20 1.24
C ASP A 87 -14.30 -1.00 2.66
N TYR A 88 -13.13 -0.35 2.78
CA TYR A 88 -12.57 -0.01 4.08
C TYR A 88 -13.42 1.00 4.85
N VAL A 89 -13.99 2.00 4.18
CA VAL A 89 -14.91 2.97 4.81
C VAL A 89 -16.19 2.29 5.25
N GLU A 90 -16.74 1.38 4.44
CA GLU A 90 -17.91 0.58 4.81
C GLU A 90 -17.60 -0.31 6.02
N CYS A 91 -16.44 -0.98 6.04
CA CYS A 91 -15.99 -1.75 7.19
C CYS A 91 -15.86 -0.89 8.45
N MET A 92 -15.33 0.33 8.36
CA MET A 92 -15.26 1.25 9.50
C MET A 92 -16.64 1.56 10.07
N TRP A 93 -17.64 1.75 9.20
CA TRP A 93 -19.02 1.98 9.62
C TRP A 93 -19.61 0.74 10.28
N LEU A 94 -19.42 -0.46 9.68
CA LEU A 94 -19.89 -1.75 10.23
C LEU A 94 -19.29 -2.05 11.61
N ILE A 95 -18.01 -1.76 11.81
CA ILE A 95 -17.33 -1.92 13.11
C ILE A 95 -18.05 -1.11 14.20
N LEU A 96 -18.50 0.10 13.88
CA LEU A 96 -19.23 0.95 14.82
C LEU A 96 -20.67 0.52 15.06
N GLN A 97 -21.21 -0.39 14.24
CA GLN A 97 -22.53 -0.99 14.41
C GLN A 97 -22.46 -2.35 15.16
N HIS A 98 -21.25 -2.82 15.48
CA HIS A 98 -21.08 -4.08 16.19
C HIS A 98 -21.56 -3.96 17.66
N ASP A 99 -22.05 -5.06 18.24
CA ASP A 99 -22.63 -5.04 19.58
C ASP A 99 -21.58 -4.85 20.67
N THR A 100 -20.34 -5.30 20.42
CA THR A 100 -19.22 -5.23 21.37
C THR A 100 -18.04 -4.45 20.75
N PRO A 101 -17.33 -3.62 21.56
CA PRO A 101 -16.17 -2.90 21.08
C PRO A 101 -14.94 -3.81 21.02
N GLU A 102 -14.61 -4.27 19.83
CA GLU A 102 -13.44 -5.12 19.57
C GLU A 102 -12.49 -4.48 18.56
N ASP A 103 -11.27 -5.02 18.45
CA ASP A 103 -10.28 -4.57 17.49
C ASP A 103 -10.38 -5.44 16.22
N PHE A 104 -10.39 -4.81 15.04
CA PHE A 104 -10.61 -5.47 13.77
C PHE A 104 -9.44 -5.29 12.82
N VAL A 105 -9.10 -6.35 12.07
CA VAL A 105 -8.18 -6.28 10.94
C VAL A 105 -8.99 -6.18 9.66
N ILE A 106 -8.70 -5.15 8.84
CA ILE A 106 -9.31 -4.96 7.55
C ILE A 106 -8.25 -5.14 6.47
N ALA A 107 -8.39 -6.21 5.68
CA ALA A 107 -7.46 -6.61 4.64
C ALA A 107 -8.21 -7.41 3.57
N THR A 108 -7.59 -7.60 2.38
CA THR A 108 -8.17 -8.44 1.33
C THR A 108 -7.79 -9.91 1.47
N GLY A 109 -6.68 -10.21 2.15
CA GLY A 109 -6.11 -11.54 2.24
C GLY A 109 -5.30 -11.95 1.01
N GLU A 110 -5.11 -11.06 0.05
CA GLU A 110 -4.32 -11.28 -1.15
C GLU A 110 -3.17 -10.28 -1.25
N MET A 111 -2.03 -10.75 -1.76
CA MET A 111 -0.84 -9.92 -1.94
C MET A 111 -0.45 -9.85 -3.41
N HIS A 112 -0.12 -8.64 -3.84
CA HIS A 112 0.44 -8.39 -5.16
C HIS A 112 1.76 -7.66 -5.08
N THR A 113 2.64 -7.88 -6.05
CA THR A 113 3.91 -7.18 -6.15
C THR A 113 3.73 -5.80 -6.81
N VAL A 114 4.66 -4.89 -6.52
CA VAL A 114 4.72 -3.60 -7.22
C VAL A 114 4.89 -3.80 -8.74
N ARG A 115 5.65 -4.84 -9.14
CA ARG A 115 5.85 -5.21 -10.55
C ARG A 115 4.53 -5.59 -11.22
N GLU A 116 3.74 -6.48 -10.60
CA GLU A 116 2.42 -6.88 -11.10
C GLU A 116 1.50 -5.67 -11.27
N PHE A 117 1.44 -4.82 -10.26
CA PHE A 117 0.62 -3.61 -10.31
C PHE A 117 1.06 -2.66 -11.44
N ALA A 118 2.37 -2.44 -11.61
CA ALA A 118 2.88 -1.63 -12.71
C ALA A 118 2.54 -2.24 -14.07
N THR A 119 2.71 -3.56 -14.23
CA THR A 119 2.38 -4.26 -15.48
C THR A 119 0.91 -4.09 -15.84
N LEU A 120 0.01 -4.24 -14.87
CA LEU A 120 -1.42 -4.05 -15.09
C LEU A 120 -1.75 -2.59 -15.45
N ALA A 121 -1.19 -1.62 -14.72
CA ALA A 121 -1.45 -0.21 -14.96
C ALA A 121 -1.00 0.26 -16.36
N PHE A 122 0.13 -0.23 -16.85
CA PHE A 122 0.59 0.06 -18.21
C PHE A 122 -0.25 -0.66 -19.27
N LYS A 123 -0.70 -1.88 -19.00
CA LYS A 123 -1.61 -2.63 -19.88
C LYS A 123 -2.93 -1.90 -20.09
N GLU A 124 -3.49 -1.28 -19.05
CA GLU A 124 -4.74 -0.48 -19.14
C GLU A 124 -4.63 0.72 -20.09
N VAL A 125 -3.44 1.24 -20.31
CA VAL A 125 -3.19 2.34 -21.26
C VAL A 125 -2.65 1.85 -22.60
N GLY A 126 -2.71 0.53 -22.88
CA GLY A 126 -2.32 -0.09 -24.14
C GLY A 126 -0.82 -0.32 -24.31
N ILE A 127 -0.04 -0.24 -23.22
CA ILE A 127 1.42 -0.47 -23.22
C ILE A 127 1.72 -1.83 -22.59
N GLU A 128 2.34 -2.73 -23.31
CA GLU A 128 2.79 -4.02 -22.80
C GLU A 128 4.23 -3.93 -22.30
N LEU A 129 4.45 -4.15 -21.01
CA LEU A 129 5.78 -4.13 -20.39
C LEU A 129 6.41 -5.52 -20.36
N ARG A 130 7.68 -5.58 -20.79
CA ARG A 130 8.57 -6.72 -20.57
C ARG A 130 9.68 -6.31 -19.60
N TRP A 131 9.84 -7.07 -18.55
CA TRP A 131 10.88 -6.85 -17.54
C TRP A 131 12.20 -7.49 -17.95
N LYS A 132 13.30 -6.78 -17.77
CA LYS A 132 14.66 -7.23 -18.09
C LYS A 132 15.65 -6.73 -17.03
N GLY A 133 16.56 -7.61 -16.61
CA GLY A 133 17.50 -7.35 -15.53
C GLY A 133 16.99 -7.84 -14.18
N GLU A 134 17.76 -7.59 -13.13
CA GLU A 134 17.45 -7.97 -11.75
C GLU A 134 17.86 -6.86 -10.78
N GLY A 135 17.17 -6.78 -9.64
CA GLY A 135 17.48 -5.83 -8.57
C GLY A 135 17.40 -4.38 -9.07
N VAL A 136 18.45 -3.61 -8.82
CA VAL A 136 18.52 -2.18 -9.20
C VAL A 136 18.70 -1.94 -10.70
N GLU A 137 19.15 -2.95 -11.45
CA GLU A 137 19.34 -2.88 -12.90
C GLU A 137 18.08 -3.32 -13.68
N GLU A 138 17.02 -3.69 -12.99
CA GLU A 138 15.78 -4.13 -13.62
C GLU A 138 15.07 -2.96 -14.31
N LYS A 139 14.57 -3.24 -15.52
CA LYS A 139 13.90 -2.24 -16.39
C LYS A 139 12.62 -2.80 -16.95
N GLY A 140 11.58 -1.98 -16.99
CA GLY A 140 10.36 -2.24 -17.72
C GLY A 140 10.45 -1.63 -19.11
N ILE A 141 10.41 -2.49 -20.14
CA ILE A 141 10.60 -2.12 -21.54
C ILE A 141 9.26 -2.33 -22.27
N ASP A 142 8.84 -1.32 -23.01
CA ASP A 142 7.69 -1.45 -23.91
C ASP A 142 8.00 -2.45 -25.04
N VAL A 143 7.19 -3.47 -25.16
CA VAL A 143 7.36 -4.54 -26.13
C VAL A 143 7.27 -4.02 -27.58
N GLN A 144 6.43 -3.01 -27.83
CA GLN A 144 6.18 -2.48 -29.17
C GLN A 144 7.30 -1.54 -29.64
N THR A 145 7.73 -0.63 -28.78
CA THR A 145 8.68 0.43 -29.16
C THR A 145 10.12 0.12 -28.77
N GLY A 146 10.34 -0.85 -27.88
CA GLY A 146 11.65 -1.16 -27.30
C GLY A 146 12.17 -0.09 -26.33
N LYS A 147 11.37 0.93 -26.00
CA LYS A 147 11.77 1.99 -25.08
C LYS A 147 11.72 1.52 -23.62
N THR A 148 12.69 1.94 -22.83
CA THR A 148 12.65 1.74 -21.38
C THR A 148 11.71 2.77 -20.75
N LEU A 149 10.62 2.32 -20.16
CA LEU A 149 9.60 3.16 -19.55
C LEU A 149 9.64 3.13 -18.02
N VAL A 150 10.15 2.04 -17.42
CA VAL A 150 10.29 1.92 -15.96
C VAL A 150 11.74 1.62 -15.63
N GLU A 151 12.28 2.35 -14.65
CA GLU A 151 13.63 2.14 -14.09
C GLU A 151 13.57 2.15 -12.57
N ILE A 152 14.55 1.50 -11.94
CA ILE A 152 14.70 1.50 -10.48
C ILE A 152 15.64 2.61 -10.08
N ASP A 153 15.23 3.42 -9.10
CA ASP A 153 16.06 4.46 -8.49
C ASP A 153 16.38 4.05 -7.05
N PRO A 154 17.65 3.82 -6.71
CA PRO A 154 18.07 3.42 -5.36
C PRO A 154 17.58 4.34 -4.25
N LYS A 155 17.34 5.64 -4.53
CA LYS A 155 16.83 6.59 -3.54
C LYS A 155 15.42 6.24 -3.02
N TYR A 156 14.66 5.42 -3.75
CA TYR A 156 13.34 4.93 -3.35
C TYR A 156 13.41 3.60 -2.59
N PHE A 157 14.57 2.97 -2.49
CA PHE A 157 14.76 1.84 -1.59
C PHE A 157 14.75 2.32 -0.14
N ARG A 158 13.94 1.70 0.69
CA ARG A 158 13.86 2.01 2.11
C ARG A 158 14.70 1.00 2.89
N PRO A 159 15.60 1.44 3.80
CA PRO A 159 16.46 0.53 4.57
C PRO A 159 15.69 -0.46 5.45
N ALA A 160 14.46 -0.15 5.82
CA ALA A 160 13.59 -0.97 6.66
C ALA A 160 12.24 -1.18 5.96
N GLU A 161 12.27 -1.67 4.73
CA GLU A 161 11.04 -2.01 4.01
C GLU A 161 10.50 -3.35 4.49
N VAL A 162 9.18 -3.40 4.71
CA VAL A 162 8.50 -4.66 4.97
C VAL A 162 8.34 -5.38 3.62
N GLU A 163 9.01 -6.53 3.46
CA GLU A 163 8.97 -7.28 2.20
C GLU A 163 7.58 -7.80 1.87
N GLN A 164 6.88 -8.31 2.89
CA GLN A 164 5.54 -8.87 2.74
C GLN A 164 4.61 -8.27 3.79
N LEU A 165 3.45 -7.82 3.36
CA LEU A 165 2.41 -7.31 4.24
C LEU A 165 1.08 -7.95 3.82
N LEU A 166 0.70 -9.03 4.52
CA LEU A 166 -0.54 -9.77 4.32
C LEU A 166 -1.41 -9.67 5.56
N GLY A 167 -2.66 -9.29 5.39
CA GLY A 167 -3.65 -9.35 6.44
C GLY A 167 -4.24 -10.76 6.56
N ASN A 168 -4.12 -11.39 7.73
CA ASN A 168 -4.83 -12.63 8.01
C ASN A 168 -6.21 -12.31 8.59
N CYS A 169 -7.18 -12.03 7.71
CA CYS A 169 -8.55 -11.73 8.10
C CYS A 169 -9.31 -12.96 8.66
N LEU A 170 -8.81 -14.17 8.45
CA LEU A 170 -9.47 -15.40 8.95
C LEU A 170 -9.35 -15.55 10.47
N LEU A 171 -8.34 -14.96 11.10
CA LEU A 171 -8.16 -15.04 12.55
C LEU A 171 -9.23 -14.29 13.36
N TYR A 172 -9.92 -13.35 12.74
CA TYR A 172 -10.93 -12.52 13.40
C TYR A 172 -12.38 -12.81 12.95
N THR A 173 -12.55 -13.68 11.96
CA THR A 173 -13.87 -14.16 11.49
C THR A 173 -14.23 -15.55 12.00
N SER A 174 -13.29 -16.29 12.58
CA SER A 174 -13.61 -17.55 13.28
C SER A 174 -14.16 -17.21 14.65
N PRO A 175 -15.38 -17.67 14.99
CA PRO A 175 -15.79 -17.68 16.38
C PRO A 175 -14.77 -18.54 17.16
N SER A 176 -14.25 -17.97 18.21
CA SER A 176 -13.38 -18.71 19.16
C SER A 176 -14.11 -19.97 19.60
N PRO A 177 -13.46 -21.14 19.63
CA PRO A 177 -14.10 -22.37 20.09
C PRO A 177 -14.53 -22.28 21.54
#